data_cf5636b9ef2fbf53edc29c7e33d6686e
#
_entry.id   cf5636b9ef2fbf53edc29c7e33d6686e
#
_cell.length_a   1.000
_cell.length_b   1.000
_cell.length_c   1.000
_cell.angle_alpha   90.00
_cell.angle_beta   90.00
_cell.angle_gamma   90.00
#
_symmetry.space_group_name_H-M   'P 1'
#
loop_
_entity.id
_entity.type
_entity.pdbx_description
1 polymer ?
#
loop_
_entity_poly.entity_id
_entity_poly.type
_entity_poly.pdbx_seq_one_letter_code
_entity_poly.pdbx_strand_id
1 'polypeptide(L)'
;TLCASPSYLARHGTPRTPGELEDHDCLRFRFPGTGKLQTWQLAGADNVDPFRRPSPLTCNNMEALREAAMAGLGIAYMPDFLARDAVKDGRLITLLEGHPADPGQFSVLWPSNRLATPRLRVFIDYIAEMLFRDIGQPPGNHES
;
A
#
# COMPACT_ATOMS: atom_id res chain seq x y z
N THR A 1 -0.57 3.31 1.55
CA THR A 1 -1.25 3.73 2.78
C THR A 1 -1.58 2.56 3.68
N LEU A 2 -1.63 2.80 4.99
CA LEU A 2 -2.16 1.87 5.99
C LEU A 2 -3.63 2.17 6.20
N CYS A 3 -4.45 1.14 6.24
CA CYS A 3 -5.87 1.32 6.48
C CYS A 3 -6.51 0.10 7.17
N ALA A 4 -7.61 0.37 7.86
CA ALA A 4 -8.46 -0.64 8.49
C ALA A 4 -9.91 -0.19 8.48
N SER A 5 -10.84 -1.13 8.66
CA SER A 5 -12.25 -0.81 8.76
C SER A 5 -12.61 -0.15 10.09
N PRO A 6 -13.67 0.70 10.14
CA PRO A 6 -14.18 1.24 11.39
C PRO A 6 -14.53 0.16 12.41
N SER A 7 -15.07 -0.97 11.96
CA SER A 7 -15.45 -2.08 12.83
C SER A 7 -14.24 -2.75 13.50
N TYR A 8 -13.12 -2.89 12.78
CA TYR A 8 -11.87 -3.39 13.36
C TYR A 8 -11.34 -2.42 14.42
N LEU A 9 -11.27 -1.14 14.10
CA LEU A 9 -10.75 -0.11 15.00
C LEU A 9 -11.62 0.06 16.26
N ALA A 10 -12.93 -0.12 16.14
CA ALA A 10 -13.83 -0.08 17.29
C ALA A 10 -13.56 -1.23 18.29
N ARG A 11 -13.12 -2.39 17.80
CA ARG A 11 -12.82 -3.55 18.64
C ARG A 11 -11.41 -3.56 19.21
N HIS A 12 -10.43 -3.07 18.44
CA HIS A 12 -9.00 -3.20 18.74
C HIS A 12 -8.31 -1.87 19.06
N GLY A 13 -8.99 -0.75 18.91
CA GLY A 13 -8.40 0.59 19.03
C GLY A 13 -7.71 1.03 17.74
N THR A 14 -7.36 2.31 17.68
CA THR A 14 -6.68 2.94 16.56
C THR A 14 -5.22 3.16 16.92
N PRO A 15 -4.26 2.54 16.18
CA PRO A 15 -2.85 2.75 16.45
C PRO A 15 -2.46 4.19 16.13
N ARG A 16 -1.73 4.83 17.06
CA ARG A 16 -1.26 6.21 16.95
C ARG A 16 0.21 6.31 16.63
N THR A 17 0.95 5.25 16.88
CA THR A 17 2.38 5.14 16.60
C THR A 17 2.66 3.86 15.83
N PRO A 18 3.73 3.81 15.01
CA PRO A 18 4.13 2.58 14.32
C PRO A 18 4.36 1.40 15.27
N GLY A 19 4.89 1.64 16.49
CA GLY A 19 5.13 0.59 17.47
C GLY A 19 3.87 -0.14 17.93
N GLU A 20 2.73 0.55 17.95
CA GLU A 20 1.45 -0.07 18.34
C GLU A 20 0.95 -1.10 17.31
N LEU A 21 1.49 -1.11 16.08
CA LEU A 21 1.16 -2.12 15.08
C LEU A 21 1.54 -3.54 15.51
N GLU A 22 2.53 -3.69 16.40
CA GLU A 22 2.93 -5.00 16.94
C GLU A 22 1.82 -5.69 17.75
N ASP A 23 0.86 -4.92 18.25
CA ASP A 23 -0.29 -5.42 19.01
C ASP A 23 -1.56 -5.58 18.15
N HIS A 24 -1.48 -5.22 16.87
CA HIS A 24 -2.59 -5.31 15.94
C HIS A 24 -2.48 -6.53 15.01
N ASP A 25 -3.61 -6.94 14.46
CA ASP A 25 -3.69 -7.95 13.42
C ASP A 25 -3.36 -7.30 12.06
N CYS A 26 -2.16 -7.55 11.55
CA CYS A 26 -1.68 -6.99 10.31
C CYS A 26 -1.82 -8.02 9.17
N LEU A 27 -2.48 -7.62 8.08
CA LEU A 27 -2.70 -8.47 6.91
C LEU A 27 -1.45 -8.44 6.03
N ARG A 28 -1.02 -9.61 5.56
CA ARG A 28 0.26 -9.75 4.86
C ARG A 28 0.07 -10.01 3.36
N PHE A 29 0.75 -9.22 2.56
CA PHE A 29 0.81 -9.45 1.11
C PHE A 29 2.04 -10.25 0.72
N ARG A 30 1.85 -11.19 -0.22
CA ARG A 30 2.92 -11.99 -0.82
C ARG A 30 3.00 -11.66 -2.30
N PHE A 31 4.17 -11.25 -2.77
CA PHE A 31 4.38 -10.97 -4.18
C PHE A 31 4.29 -12.26 -5.03
N PRO A 32 3.38 -12.31 -6.03
CA PRO A 32 3.15 -13.54 -6.80
C PRO A 32 4.38 -14.00 -7.58
N GLY A 33 5.17 -13.06 -8.12
CA GLY A 33 6.34 -13.41 -8.95
C GLY A 33 7.52 -13.95 -8.17
N THR A 34 7.78 -13.46 -6.95
CA THR A 34 8.94 -13.82 -6.13
C THR A 34 8.60 -14.66 -4.91
N GLY A 35 7.34 -14.72 -4.53
CA GLY A 35 6.90 -15.33 -3.27
C GLY A 35 7.34 -14.57 -2.02
N LYS A 36 8.03 -13.44 -2.16
CA LYS A 36 8.48 -12.62 -1.02
C LYS A 36 7.29 -11.94 -0.35
N LEU A 37 7.40 -11.81 0.96
CA LEU A 37 6.43 -11.07 1.76
C LEU A 37 6.72 -9.57 1.68
N GLN A 38 5.65 -8.78 1.61
CA GLN A 38 5.75 -7.32 1.66
C GLN A 38 6.26 -6.89 3.04
N THR A 39 7.24 -6.01 3.04
CA THR A 39 7.72 -5.31 4.23
C THR A 39 7.05 -3.94 4.32
N TRP A 40 6.71 -3.53 5.53
CA TRP A 40 6.12 -2.22 5.77
C TRP A 40 7.21 -1.26 6.23
N GLN A 41 7.59 -0.36 5.34
CA GLN A 41 8.58 0.69 5.64
C GLN A 41 7.83 1.95 6.03
N LEU A 42 7.79 2.23 7.33
CA LEU A 42 7.13 3.41 7.89
C LEU A 42 8.18 4.34 8.47
N ALA A 43 8.06 5.64 8.22
CA ALA A 43 8.95 6.62 8.79
C ALA A 43 8.85 6.59 10.33
N GLY A 44 10.00 6.53 11.00
CA GLY A 44 10.06 6.46 12.47
C GLY A 44 9.72 5.09 13.06
N ALA A 45 9.72 4.04 12.24
CA ALA A 45 9.43 2.67 12.65
C ALA A 45 10.68 1.77 12.69
N ASP A 46 11.84 2.34 12.99
CA ASP A 46 13.06 1.57 13.14
C ASP A 46 12.86 0.52 14.23
N ASN A 47 13.07 -0.75 13.89
CA ASN A 47 12.88 -1.92 14.76
C ASN A 47 11.43 -2.27 15.12
N VAL A 48 10.43 -1.75 14.41
CA VAL A 48 9.04 -2.21 14.56
C VAL A 48 8.79 -3.39 13.63
N ASP A 49 8.26 -4.48 14.19
CA ASP A 49 7.80 -5.63 13.42
C ASP A 49 6.27 -5.69 13.42
N PRO A 50 5.59 -5.15 12.39
CA PRO A 50 4.12 -5.22 12.29
C PRO A 50 3.58 -6.66 12.25
N PHE A 51 4.47 -7.63 12.02
CA PHE A 51 4.12 -9.04 11.93
C PHE A 51 4.63 -9.87 13.11
N ARG A 52 4.90 -9.23 14.24
CA ARG A 52 5.24 -9.90 15.50
C ARG A 52 4.17 -10.90 15.92
N ARG A 53 2.91 -10.56 15.70
CA ARG A 53 1.79 -11.49 15.82
C ARG A 53 1.56 -12.25 14.51
N PRO A 54 1.07 -13.50 14.55
CA PRO A 54 0.68 -14.19 13.33
C PRO A 54 -0.35 -13.39 12.55
N SER A 55 -0.12 -13.23 11.25
CA SER A 55 -1.08 -12.56 10.37
C SER A 55 -2.32 -13.44 10.18
N PRO A 56 -3.54 -12.90 10.36
CA PRO A 56 -4.77 -13.66 10.16
C PRO A 56 -5.01 -14.00 8.68
N LEU A 57 -4.37 -13.27 7.78
CA LEU A 57 -4.43 -13.52 6.34
C LEU A 57 -3.10 -13.18 5.67
N THR A 58 -2.60 -14.12 4.88
CA THR A 58 -1.54 -13.86 3.90
C THR A 58 -2.04 -14.22 2.52
N CYS A 59 -2.06 -13.27 1.59
CA CYS A 59 -2.51 -13.51 0.22
C CYS A 59 -1.62 -12.80 -0.80
N ASN A 60 -1.78 -13.17 -2.07
CA ASN A 60 -1.05 -12.62 -3.20
C ASN A 60 -1.94 -11.78 -4.13
N ASN A 61 -3.11 -11.41 -3.66
CA ASN A 61 -4.05 -10.56 -4.37
C ASN A 61 -4.37 -9.34 -3.50
N MET A 62 -4.05 -8.15 -4.00
CA MET A 62 -4.21 -6.92 -3.24
C MET A 62 -5.68 -6.48 -3.08
N GLU A 63 -6.54 -6.84 -4.03
CA GLU A 63 -7.98 -6.60 -3.92
C GLU A 63 -8.60 -7.48 -2.83
N ALA A 64 -8.19 -8.75 -2.76
CA ALA A 64 -8.61 -9.64 -1.67
C ALA A 64 -8.14 -9.11 -0.31
N LEU A 65 -6.93 -8.54 -0.23
CA LEU A 65 -6.42 -7.91 0.98
C LEU A 65 -7.28 -6.72 1.40
N ARG A 66 -7.69 -5.88 0.43
CA ARG A 66 -8.60 -4.75 0.65
C ARG A 66 -9.95 -5.23 1.19
N GLU A 67 -10.55 -6.23 0.55
CA GLU A 67 -11.83 -6.81 1.00
C GLU A 67 -11.73 -7.37 2.43
N ALA A 68 -10.64 -8.05 2.75
CA ALA A 68 -10.39 -8.55 4.10
C ALA A 68 -10.26 -7.42 5.13
N ALA A 69 -9.58 -6.33 4.79
CA ALA A 69 -9.51 -5.14 5.65
C ALA A 69 -10.87 -4.49 5.85
N MET A 70 -11.69 -4.35 4.80
CA MET A 70 -13.05 -3.84 4.88
C MET A 70 -13.97 -4.75 5.70
N ALA A 71 -13.75 -6.07 5.65
CA ALA A 71 -14.46 -7.05 6.46
C ALA A 71 -14.04 -7.06 7.94
N GLY A 72 -13.03 -6.26 8.33
CA GLY A 72 -12.60 -6.12 9.71
C GLY A 72 -11.62 -7.18 10.18
N LEU A 73 -10.87 -7.83 9.28
CA LEU A 73 -9.87 -8.83 9.65
C LEU A 73 -8.60 -8.22 10.26
N GLY A 74 -8.27 -6.98 9.90
CA GLY A 74 -7.05 -6.37 10.39
C GLY A 74 -6.65 -5.11 9.62
N ILE A 75 -5.42 -4.67 9.84
CA ILE A 75 -4.78 -3.54 9.18
C ILE A 75 -4.10 -4.03 7.91
N ALA A 76 -4.33 -3.33 6.80
CA ALA A 76 -3.68 -3.62 5.53
C ALA A 76 -2.81 -2.44 5.07
N TYR A 77 -1.70 -2.76 4.40
CA TYR A 77 -0.86 -1.79 3.70
C TYR A 77 -1.01 -1.99 2.19
N MET A 78 -1.50 -0.96 1.52
CA MET A 78 -1.81 -1.02 0.09
C MET A 78 -1.57 0.32 -0.59
N PRO A 79 -1.46 0.35 -1.93
CA PRO A 79 -1.40 1.60 -2.69
C PRO A 79 -2.62 2.49 -2.45
N ASP A 80 -2.41 3.80 -2.40
CA ASP A 80 -3.47 4.79 -2.13
C ASP A 80 -4.63 4.70 -3.12
N PHE A 81 -4.33 4.50 -4.40
CA PHE A 81 -5.36 4.40 -5.43
C PHE A 81 -6.31 3.22 -5.21
N LEU A 82 -5.84 2.14 -4.56
CA LEU A 82 -6.65 0.97 -4.28
C LEU A 82 -7.55 1.16 -3.05
N ALA A 83 -7.08 1.94 -2.08
CA ALA A 83 -7.83 2.25 -0.86
C ALA A 83 -8.83 3.41 -1.05
N ARG A 84 -8.58 4.29 -2.03
CA ARG A 84 -9.24 5.60 -2.20
C ARG A 84 -10.76 5.55 -2.10
N ASP A 85 -11.41 4.72 -2.90
CA ASP A 85 -12.88 4.66 -2.93
C ASP A 85 -13.45 4.14 -1.61
N ALA A 86 -12.81 3.13 -1.02
CA ALA A 86 -13.22 2.60 0.27
C ALA A 86 -13.02 3.61 1.42
N VAL A 87 -11.98 4.42 1.35
CA VAL A 87 -11.74 5.52 2.31
C VAL A 87 -12.77 6.63 2.12
N LYS A 88 -13.04 7.04 0.88
CA LYS A 88 -14.04 8.05 0.56
C LYS A 88 -15.43 7.64 1.02
N ASP A 89 -15.78 6.37 0.87
CA ASP A 89 -17.07 5.81 1.31
C ASP A 89 -17.12 5.52 2.82
N GLY A 90 -16.04 5.76 3.57
CA GLY A 90 -15.95 5.49 5.00
C GLY A 90 -15.87 4.00 5.38
N ARG A 91 -15.62 3.11 4.41
CA ARG A 91 -15.43 1.67 4.66
C ARG A 91 -14.04 1.33 5.16
N LEU A 92 -13.06 2.17 4.85
CA LEU A 92 -11.71 2.13 5.40
C LEU A 92 -11.34 3.48 5.97
N ILE A 93 -10.51 3.47 7.00
CA ILE A 93 -9.91 4.65 7.62
C ILE A 93 -8.40 4.55 7.46
N THR A 94 -7.77 5.62 6.99
CA THR A 94 -6.31 5.74 6.90
C THR A 94 -5.69 5.86 8.29
N LEU A 95 -4.55 5.23 8.47
CA LEU A 95 -3.85 5.15 9.74
C LEU A 95 -2.44 5.72 9.60
N LEU A 96 -1.91 6.31 10.67
CA LEU A 96 -0.53 6.76 10.78
C LEU A 96 -0.11 7.71 9.64
N GLU A 97 -0.98 8.62 9.24
CA GLU A 97 -0.72 9.58 8.15
C GLU A 97 0.51 10.48 8.42
N GLY A 98 0.86 10.71 9.70
CA GLY A 98 2.08 11.39 10.09
C GLY A 98 3.37 10.58 9.93
N HIS A 99 3.27 9.31 9.57
CA HIS A 99 4.38 8.39 9.31
C HIS A 99 4.27 7.84 7.88
N PRO A 100 4.52 8.68 6.86
CA PRO A 100 4.36 8.25 5.49
C PRO A 100 5.22 7.01 5.24
N ALA A 101 4.60 6.00 4.66
CA ALA A 101 5.33 4.89 4.13
C ALA A 101 6.18 5.37 2.94
N ASP A 102 7.29 4.69 2.69
CA ASP A 102 8.05 4.92 1.48
C ASP A 102 7.09 4.82 0.27
N PRO A 103 6.95 5.88 -0.54
CA PRO A 103 6.12 5.84 -1.72
C PRO A 103 6.72 4.82 -2.69
N GLY A 104 6.24 3.58 -2.64
CA GLY A 104 6.74 2.51 -3.49
C GLY A 104 6.89 2.98 -4.95
N GLN A 105 7.96 2.57 -5.59
CA GLN A 105 8.22 2.89 -6.99
C GLN A 105 7.45 1.94 -7.90
N PHE A 106 6.58 2.47 -8.74
CA PHE A 106 6.00 1.71 -9.84
C PHE A 106 7.02 1.66 -10.99
N SER A 107 7.41 0.46 -11.38
CA SER A 107 8.30 0.25 -12.50
C SER A 107 7.60 -0.55 -13.59
N VAL A 108 7.63 -0.04 -14.81
CA VAL A 108 7.23 -0.81 -15.99
C VAL A 108 8.49 -1.48 -16.54
N LEU A 109 8.50 -2.81 -16.51
CA LEU A 109 9.60 -3.61 -17.02
C LEU A 109 9.27 -4.13 -18.40
N TRP A 110 10.18 -3.98 -19.36
CA TRP A 110 10.09 -4.59 -20.69
C TRP A 110 11.41 -5.28 -21.06
N PRO A 111 11.37 -6.29 -21.93
CA PRO A 111 12.58 -6.97 -22.35
C PRO A 111 13.59 -5.99 -23.00
N SER A 112 14.83 -6.05 -22.56
CA SER A 112 15.91 -5.15 -23.01
C SER A 112 16.26 -5.27 -24.51
N ASN A 113 15.84 -6.36 -25.15
CA ASN A 113 16.07 -6.62 -26.57
C ASN A 113 15.04 -5.95 -27.50
N ARG A 114 14.07 -5.23 -26.96
CA ARG A 114 13.08 -4.46 -27.76
C ARG A 114 13.18 -2.98 -27.40
N LEU A 115 13.53 -2.18 -28.40
CA LEU A 115 13.42 -0.73 -28.30
C LEU A 115 11.97 -0.38 -27.93
N ALA A 116 11.81 0.56 -27.01
CA ALA A 116 10.49 1.06 -26.63
C ALA A 116 9.78 1.58 -27.90
N THR A 117 8.78 0.86 -28.37
CA THR A 117 8.00 1.29 -29.52
C THR A 117 7.20 2.54 -29.16
N PRO A 118 6.87 3.43 -30.13
CA PRO A 118 6.01 4.59 -29.88
C PRO A 118 4.69 4.23 -29.16
N ARG A 119 4.12 3.05 -29.47
CA ARG A 119 2.90 2.53 -28.83
C ARG A 119 3.12 2.20 -27.35
N LEU A 120 4.27 1.63 -27.00
CA LEU A 120 4.60 1.34 -25.60
C LEU A 120 4.80 2.65 -24.80
N ARG A 121 5.43 3.65 -25.42
CA ARG A 121 5.62 4.97 -24.78
C ARG A 121 4.28 5.65 -24.51
N VAL A 122 3.38 5.68 -25.48
CA VAL A 122 2.03 6.23 -25.32
C VAL A 122 1.26 5.48 -24.21
N PHE A 123 1.39 4.16 -24.15
CA PHE A 123 0.76 3.34 -23.10
C PHE A 123 1.32 3.67 -21.71
N ILE A 124 2.65 3.80 -21.58
CA ILE A 124 3.30 4.19 -20.31
C ILE A 124 2.84 5.58 -19.87
N ASP A 125 2.81 6.54 -20.78
CA ASP A 125 2.37 7.92 -20.49
C ASP A 125 0.89 7.93 -20.07
N TYR A 126 0.04 7.16 -20.74
CA TYR A 126 -1.37 7.00 -20.39
C TYR A 126 -1.56 6.38 -18.99
N ILE A 127 -0.84 5.31 -18.68
CA ILE A 127 -0.88 4.66 -17.35
C ILE A 127 -0.38 5.62 -16.28
N ALA A 128 0.72 6.33 -16.52
CA ALA A 128 1.25 7.32 -15.58
C ALA A 128 0.22 8.43 -15.31
N GLU A 129 -0.42 8.94 -16.36
CA GLU A 129 -1.46 9.96 -16.23
C GLU A 129 -2.67 9.44 -15.45
N MET A 130 -3.14 8.22 -15.75
CA MET A 130 -4.28 7.61 -15.06
C MET A 130 -4.00 7.32 -13.59
N LEU A 131 -2.81 6.81 -13.26
CA LEU A 131 -2.45 6.46 -11.89
C LEU A 131 -2.15 7.67 -11.02
N PHE A 132 -1.63 8.76 -11.62
CA PHE A 132 -1.14 9.93 -10.88
C PHE A 132 -1.97 11.19 -11.08
N ARG A 133 -3.09 11.09 -11.77
CA ARG A 133 -3.98 12.23 -12.09
C ARG A 133 -4.48 12.99 -10.85
N ASP A 134 -4.55 12.32 -9.71
CA ASP A 134 -5.03 12.88 -8.44
C ASP A 134 -3.96 12.90 -7.32
N ILE A 135 -2.75 12.45 -7.63
CA ILE A 135 -1.61 12.56 -6.71
C ILE A 135 -0.86 13.80 -7.16
N GLY A 136 -1.00 14.91 -6.41
CA GLY A 136 -0.35 16.18 -6.73
C GLY A 136 1.10 15.99 -7.17
N GLN A 137 1.49 16.77 -8.18
CA GLN A 137 2.75 16.80 -8.93
C GLN A 137 3.95 16.09 -8.30
N PRO A 138 4.65 15.21 -9.05
CA PRO A 138 5.91 14.65 -8.58
C PRO A 138 6.91 15.78 -8.29
N PRO A 139 7.74 15.64 -7.25
CA PRO A 139 8.82 16.61 -7.01
C PRO A 139 9.70 16.68 -8.24
N GLY A 140 9.85 17.90 -8.77
CA GLY A 140 10.58 18.17 -10.00
C GLY A 140 12.00 17.61 -9.94
N ASN A 141 12.43 16.98 -11.02
CA ASN A 141 13.82 16.69 -11.29
C ASN A 141 14.63 17.99 -11.21
N HIS A 142 15.41 18.15 -10.16
CA HIS A 142 16.51 19.08 -10.19
C HIS A 142 17.68 18.38 -10.88
N GLU A 143 17.77 18.63 -12.18
CA GLU A 143 19.04 18.51 -12.89
C GLU A 143 20.02 19.54 -12.31
N SER A 144 21.13 19.03 -11.89
CA SER A 144 22.38 19.79 -11.77
C SER A 144 23.53 18.87 -12.10
#